data_7e73bf79eb5c64094f6e5310b7051f15
#
_entry.id   7e73bf79eb5c64094f6e5310b7051f15
#
_cell.length_a   1.000
_cell.length_b   1.000
_cell.length_c   1.000
_cell.angle_alpha   90.00
_cell.angle_beta   90.00
_cell.angle_gamma   90.00
#
_symmetry.space_group_name_H-M   'P 1'
#
loop_
_entity.id
_entity.type
_entity.pdbx_description
1 polymer ?
#
loop_
_entity_poly.entity_id
_entity_poly.type
_entity_poly.pdbx_seq_one_letter_code
_entity_poly.pdbx_strand_id
1 'polypeptide(L)'
;MSQKPLKVAWISDFPIEWLPNAPERAQALPKRHPATWQMVLLSEFQRRTDLEVNVIVLRHRIAEGFSFQEGPTTFHVLKAPPWARLASVFWLDTMLIRKACQKIQPDLIHAWGNEKGAGLIAHRLGHPWLMTVQGLFGWYKQQVPLNKYDRFSERLERTALLKAPLVTTESKFAVEFLRKHYPQLTVHQAEHAPNRVFFEVSRQPETKPVHFLCPGTLGYRKGTDLLFTALNKLSPALPFRCTFVTNPSAAYLEEMKATLSPGVADRLSFKYHIPPTEVAAQLQSPTMMLLPTRADVSPNAAKECVVAGVPVIAAKVGGIPDYVADGKNGILFAPGDGGAFIKAIREGVNHPLFGKGGVDAETLRTARDYLSPSRMAENFFAAYRVALRR
;
A
#
# COMPACT_ATOMS: atom_id res chain seq x y z
N MET A 1 -31.43 -15.96 18.92
CA MET A 1 -30.70 -14.91 19.65
C MET A 1 -29.63 -14.35 18.74
N SER A 2 -29.68 -13.05 18.36
CA SER A 2 -28.66 -12.40 17.56
C SER A 2 -27.34 -12.41 18.37
N GLN A 3 -26.29 -13.05 17.84
CA GLN A 3 -24.97 -12.97 18.47
C GLN A 3 -24.54 -11.51 18.50
N LYS A 4 -24.01 -11.07 19.65
CA LYS A 4 -23.41 -9.72 19.78
C LYS A 4 -22.34 -9.54 18.72
N PRO A 5 -22.30 -8.42 17.98
CA PRO A 5 -21.26 -8.17 16.99
C PRO A 5 -19.86 -8.18 17.63
N LEU A 6 -18.90 -8.75 16.91
CA LEU A 6 -17.49 -8.74 17.31
C LEU A 6 -16.98 -7.31 17.31
N LYS A 7 -16.51 -6.82 18.47
CA LYS A 7 -16.00 -5.47 18.62
C LYS A 7 -14.47 -5.42 18.44
N VAL A 8 -14.01 -4.79 17.36
CA VAL A 8 -12.60 -4.68 17.03
C VAL A 8 -12.12 -3.24 17.17
N ALA A 9 -10.99 -3.04 17.85
CA ALA A 9 -10.30 -1.74 17.89
C ALA A 9 -9.09 -1.76 16.97
N TRP A 10 -9.05 -0.88 15.98
CA TRP A 10 -7.89 -0.65 15.13
C TRP A 10 -6.97 0.38 15.77
N ILE A 11 -5.71 0.05 15.99
CA ILE A 11 -4.64 1.01 16.28
C ILE A 11 -3.97 1.32 14.96
N SER A 12 -4.24 2.50 14.41
CA SER A 12 -3.84 2.85 13.05
C SER A 12 -3.46 4.32 12.91
N ASP A 13 -2.62 4.63 11.94
CA ASP A 13 -2.43 5.99 11.43
C ASP A 13 -3.46 6.33 10.34
N PHE A 14 -4.68 5.83 10.51
CA PHE A 14 -5.78 5.95 9.55
C PHE A 14 -5.93 7.39 9.03
N PRO A 15 -6.10 7.59 7.73
CA PRO A 15 -6.12 8.92 7.10
C PRO A 15 -7.49 9.59 7.24
N ILE A 16 -7.86 9.96 8.47
CA ILE A 16 -9.17 10.59 8.79
C ILE A 16 -9.43 11.88 8.03
N GLU A 17 -8.38 12.57 7.60
CA GLU A 17 -8.42 13.80 6.81
C GLU A 17 -8.93 13.61 5.36
N TRP A 18 -9.10 12.35 4.94
CA TRP A 18 -9.65 12.00 3.63
C TRP A 18 -11.10 11.47 3.70
N LEU A 19 -11.66 11.34 4.90
CA LEU A 19 -13.04 10.90 5.07
C LEU A 19 -14.02 12.02 4.70
N PRO A 20 -15.02 11.76 3.85
CA PRO A 20 -15.91 12.81 3.33
C PRO A 20 -16.80 13.43 4.42
N ASN A 21 -17.23 12.63 5.39
CA ASN A 21 -18.14 13.08 6.47
C ASN A 21 -17.40 13.33 7.80
N ALA A 22 -16.05 13.34 7.79
CA ALA A 22 -15.30 13.70 8.98
C ALA A 22 -15.56 15.16 9.38
N PRO A 23 -15.56 15.49 10.69
CA PRO A 23 -15.74 16.87 11.14
C PRO A 23 -14.62 17.78 10.60
N GLU A 24 -14.92 19.06 10.43
CA GLU A 24 -14.01 20.07 9.86
C GLU A 24 -12.61 20.02 10.49
N ARG A 25 -12.52 19.88 11.82
CA ARG A 25 -11.25 19.73 12.55
C ARG A 25 -10.43 18.51 12.16
N ALA A 26 -11.04 17.47 11.59
CA ALA A 26 -10.32 16.32 11.04
C ALA A 26 -9.90 16.57 9.59
N GLN A 27 -10.78 17.17 8.78
CA GLN A 27 -10.50 17.52 7.38
C GLN A 27 -9.42 18.59 7.23
N ALA A 28 -9.31 19.51 8.21
CA ALA A 28 -8.30 20.56 8.27
C ALA A 28 -6.89 20.05 8.61
N LEU A 29 -6.74 18.78 8.98
CA LEU A 29 -5.41 18.18 9.23
C LEU A 29 -4.60 18.11 7.93
N PRO A 30 -3.24 18.21 8.03
CA PRO A 30 -2.38 18.04 6.86
C PRO A 30 -2.63 16.68 6.20
N LYS A 31 -2.97 16.68 4.92
CA LYS A 31 -3.23 15.46 4.16
C LYS A 31 -1.97 14.59 4.11
N ARG A 32 -2.12 13.35 4.57
CA ARG A 32 -1.08 12.31 4.56
C ARG A 32 -1.34 11.33 3.41
N HIS A 33 -0.49 10.32 3.31
CA HIS A 33 -0.73 9.21 2.38
C HIS A 33 -2.12 8.62 2.66
N PRO A 34 -2.97 8.47 1.64
CA PRO A 34 -4.39 8.13 1.83
C PRO A 34 -4.63 6.71 2.37
N ALA A 35 -3.60 5.85 2.47
CA ALA A 35 -3.71 4.47 2.96
C ALA A 35 -5.00 3.77 2.44
N THR A 36 -5.21 3.85 1.14
CA THR A 36 -6.48 3.52 0.46
C THR A 36 -7.00 2.13 0.81
N TRP A 37 -6.11 1.16 1.04
CA TRP A 37 -6.47 -0.19 1.45
C TRP A 37 -7.21 -0.25 2.80
N GLN A 38 -6.85 0.60 3.78
CA GLN A 38 -7.58 0.64 5.05
C GLN A 38 -8.97 1.23 4.86
N MET A 39 -9.13 2.23 4.01
CA MET A 39 -10.44 2.79 3.66
C MET A 39 -11.31 1.76 2.93
N VAL A 40 -10.71 1.01 2.01
CA VAL A 40 -11.41 -0.08 1.28
C VAL A 40 -11.87 -1.16 2.26
N LEU A 41 -11.00 -1.64 3.14
CA LEU A 41 -11.36 -2.65 4.14
C LEU A 41 -12.45 -2.15 5.10
N LEU A 42 -12.33 -0.90 5.56
CA LEU A 42 -13.33 -0.31 6.43
C LEU A 42 -14.70 -0.24 5.76
N SER A 43 -14.76 0.19 4.49
CA SER A 43 -16.00 0.23 3.71
C SER A 43 -16.65 -1.15 3.56
N GLU A 44 -15.87 -2.22 3.39
CA GLU A 44 -16.39 -3.58 3.35
C GLU A 44 -16.90 -4.04 4.74
N PHE A 45 -16.16 -3.70 5.80
CA PHE A 45 -16.55 -4.05 7.17
C PHE A 45 -17.80 -3.29 7.65
N GLN A 46 -18.01 -2.08 7.20
CA GLN A 46 -19.21 -1.29 7.50
C GLN A 46 -20.52 -1.92 6.96
N ARG A 47 -20.41 -2.83 5.99
CA ARG A 47 -21.56 -3.57 5.44
C ARG A 47 -21.92 -4.79 6.28
N ARG A 48 -21.12 -5.14 7.29
CA ARG A 48 -21.30 -6.31 8.13
C ARG A 48 -22.07 -5.95 9.38
N THR A 49 -23.04 -6.78 9.76
CA THR A 49 -23.84 -6.62 10.98
C THR A 49 -23.26 -7.39 12.17
N ASP A 50 -22.32 -8.32 11.91
CA ASP A 50 -21.65 -9.15 12.89
C ASP A 50 -20.29 -8.57 13.36
N LEU A 51 -19.94 -7.34 12.95
CA LEU A 51 -18.69 -6.67 13.26
C LEU A 51 -18.92 -5.19 13.60
N GLU A 52 -18.33 -4.73 14.71
CA GLU A 52 -18.24 -3.32 15.11
C GLU A 52 -16.79 -2.89 15.10
N VAL A 53 -16.44 -1.88 14.28
CA VAL A 53 -15.08 -1.35 14.16
C VAL A 53 -14.96 -0.01 14.86
N ASN A 54 -13.99 0.09 15.77
CA ASN A 54 -13.57 1.32 16.43
C ASN A 54 -12.13 1.65 15.98
N VAL A 55 -11.89 2.83 15.44
CA VAL A 55 -10.57 3.22 14.93
C VAL A 55 -9.92 4.21 15.88
N ILE A 56 -8.78 3.85 16.46
CA ILE A 56 -8.00 4.69 17.37
C ILE A 56 -6.82 5.29 16.60
N VAL A 57 -6.81 6.62 16.52
CA VAL A 57 -5.81 7.40 15.77
C VAL A 57 -5.08 8.35 16.70
N LEU A 58 -3.75 8.34 16.66
CA LEU A 58 -2.93 9.29 17.40
C LEU A 58 -2.55 10.48 16.50
N ARG A 59 -2.82 11.70 16.98
CA ARG A 59 -2.45 12.94 16.29
C ARG A 59 -1.75 13.90 17.27
N HIS A 60 -0.77 14.67 16.78
CA HIS A 60 -0.02 15.62 17.60
C HIS A 60 -0.39 17.08 17.32
N ARG A 61 -0.89 17.37 16.11
CA ARG A 61 -1.26 18.75 15.71
C ARG A 61 -2.77 18.99 15.86
N ILE A 62 -3.30 18.68 17.04
CA ILE A 62 -4.69 18.97 17.41
C ILE A 62 -4.71 19.65 18.78
N ALA A 63 -5.69 20.50 19.03
CA ALA A 63 -5.84 21.20 20.31
C ALA A 63 -6.16 20.21 21.43
N GLU A 64 -7.12 19.30 21.19
CA GLU A 64 -7.59 18.26 22.11
C GLU A 64 -7.98 16.99 21.35
N GLY A 65 -8.13 15.88 22.08
CA GLY A 65 -8.69 14.63 21.53
C GLY A 65 -10.20 14.75 21.30
N PHE A 66 -10.71 14.01 20.31
CA PHE A 66 -12.14 13.99 19.99
C PHE A 66 -12.56 12.64 19.40
N SER A 67 -13.87 12.41 19.37
CA SER A 67 -14.45 11.25 18.67
C SER A 67 -15.53 11.69 17.70
N PHE A 68 -15.72 10.91 16.63
CA PHE A 68 -16.80 11.11 15.67
C PHE A 68 -17.20 9.77 15.04
N GLN A 69 -18.33 9.73 14.37
CA GLN A 69 -18.81 8.55 13.64
C GLN A 69 -18.76 8.79 12.14
N GLU A 70 -18.37 7.76 11.40
CA GLU A 70 -18.46 7.65 9.96
C GLU A 70 -19.20 6.34 9.64
N GLY A 71 -20.49 6.43 9.29
CA GLY A 71 -21.36 5.27 9.23
C GLY A 71 -21.42 4.54 10.59
N PRO A 72 -21.32 3.20 10.61
CA PRO A 72 -21.32 2.42 11.85
C PRO A 72 -19.97 2.42 12.60
N THR A 73 -18.95 3.10 12.07
CA THR A 73 -17.61 3.12 12.68
C THR A 73 -17.40 4.33 13.57
N THR A 74 -16.87 4.12 14.77
CA THR A 74 -16.46 5.20 15.67
C THR A 74 -14.96 5.45 15.57
N PHE A 75 -14.57 6.70 15.34
CA PHE A 75 -13.20 7.17 15.34
C PHE A 75 -12.86 7.87 16.65
N HIS A 76 -11.76 7.45 17.28
CA HIS A 76 -11.21 8.04 18.50
C HIS A 76 -9.88 8.69 18.18
N VAL A 77 -9.86 10.01 18.06
CA VAL A 77 -8.66 10.80 17.74
C VAL A 77 -8.04 11.27 19.05
N LEU A 78 -6.90 10.70 19.40
CA LEU A 78 -6.20 10.99 20.66
C LEU A 78 -5.05 11.96 20.43
N LYS A 79 -4.94 12.98 21.29
CA LYS A 79 -3.80 13.89 21.28
C LYS A 79 -2.57 13.21 21.89
N ALA A 80 -1.51 13.05 21.10
CA ALA A 80 -0.25 12.48 21.57
C ALA A 80 0.91 13.45 21.31
N PRO A 81 1.71 13.85 22.30
CA PRO A 81 2.86 14.71 22.09
C PRO A 81 3.96 13.96 21.32
N PRO A 82 4.49 14.55 20.22
CA PRO A 82 5.39 13.84 19.29
C PRO A 82 6.72 13.44 19.93
N TRP A 83 7.25 14.28 20.81
CA TRP A 83 8.54 14.06 21.49
C TRP A 83 8.50 12.90 22.48
N ALA A 84 7.36 12.62 23.09
CA ALA A 84 7.24 11.60 24.13
C ALA A 84 7.12 10.17 23.56
N ARG A 85 6.73 10.01 22.30
CA ARG A 85 6.49 8.70 21.69
C ARG A 85 7.72 7.81 21.69
N LEU A 86 8.81 8.29 21.10
CA LEU A 86 10.07 7.54 21.02
C LEU A 86 10.81 7.51 22.35
N ALA A 87 10.85 8.64 23.07
CA ALA A 87 11.50 8.71 24.39
C ALA A 87 10.87 7.74 25.40
N SER A 88 9.56 7.55 25.36
CA SER A 88 8.85 6.59 26.19
C SER A 88 8.79 5.17 25.60
N VAL A 89 9.43 4.92 24.48
CA VAL A 89 9.29 3.65 23.73
C VAL A 89 7.79 3.28 23.59
N PHE A 90 6.96 4.26 23.20
CA PHE A 90 5.49 4.17 23.04
C PHE A 90 4.69 3.86 24.33
N TRP A 91 5.28 3.98 25.52
CA TRP A 91 4.52 3.77 26.78
C TRP A 91 3.43 4.81 26.97
N LEU A 92 3.69 6.08 26.64
CA LEU A 92 2.66 7.11 26.71
C LEU A 92 1.50 6.81 25.73
N ASP A 93 1.82 6.43 24.51
CA ASP A 93 0.81 6.00 23.52
C ASP A 93 -0.01 4.82 24.06
N THR A 94 0.65 3.85 24.71
CA THR A 94 -0.02 2.71 25.35
C THR A 94 -1.01 3.16 26.43
N MET A 95 -0.63 4.11 27.29
CA MET A 95 -1.51 4.63 28.33
C MET A 95 -2.73 5.37 27.76
N LEU A 96 -2.53 6.19 26.71
CA LEU A 96 -3.60 6.91 26.06
C LEU A 96 -4.61 5.93 25.40
N ILE A 97 -4.09 4.93 24.67
CA ILE A 97 -4.91 3.93 23.99
C ILE A 97 -5.60 3.01 24.99
N ARG A 98 -4.94 2.65 26.11
CA ARG A 98 -5.57 1.86 27.18
C ARG A 98 -6.81 2.54 27.74
N LYS A 99 -6.76 3.87 27.98
CA LYS A 99 -7.94 4.64 28.42
C LYS A 99 -9.07 4.62 27.40
N ALA A 100 -8.74 4.63 26.10
CA ALA A 100 -9.75 4.48 25.04
C ALA A 100 -10.32 3.05 25.04
N CYS A 101 -9.48 2.01 25.12
CA CYS A 101 -9.91 0.62 25.17
C CYS A 101 -10.81 0.32 26.39
N GLN A 102 -10.55 0.95 27.55
CA GLN A 102 -11.42 0.84 28.73
C GLN A 102 -12.85 1.33 28.48
N LYS A 103 -13.03 2.32 27.59
CA LYS A 103 -14.35 2.81 27.19
C LYS A 103 -14.97 1.97 26.07
N ILE A 104 -14.16 1.56 25.10
CA ILE A 104 -14.60 0.77 23.94
C ILE A 104 -14.93 -0.66 24.36
N GLN A 105 -14.14 -1.27 25.26
CA GLN A 105 -14.21 -2.70 25.62
C GLN A 105 -14.12 -3.61 24.38
N PRO A 106 -13.01 -3.54 23.60
CA PRO A 106 -12.87 -4.34 22.39
C PRO A 106 -12.63 -5.81 22.74
N ASP A 107 -13.20 -6.70 21.94
CA ASP A 107 -12.92 -8.14 21.99
C ASP A 107 -11.55 -8.46 21.36
N LEU A 108 -11.12 -7.63 20.39
CA LEU A 108 -9.89 -7.82 19.63
C LEU A 108 -9.24 -6.48 19.28
N ILE A 109 -7.91 -6.45 19.32
CA ILE A 109 -7.11 -5.30 18.82
C ILE A 109 -6.43 -5.67 17.51
N HIS A 110 -6.58 -4.81 16.50
CA HIS A 110 -5.85 -4.90 15.24
C HIS A 110 -4.82 -3.77 15.16
N ALA A 111 -3.54 -4.11 15.24
CA ALA A 111 -2.43 -3.18 15.08
C ALA A 111 -2.05 -3.04 13.61
N TRP A 112 -2.19 -1.84 13.04
CA TRP A 112 -1.85 -1.55 11.65
C TRP A 112 -0.44 -0.97 11.51
N GLY A 113 0.42 -1.72 10.84
CA GLY A 113 1.82 -1.36 10.63
C GLY A 113 2.70 -1.61 11.85
N ASN A 114 3.98 -1.73 11.60
CA ASN A 114 5.01 -2.03 12.59
C ASN A 114 5.93 -0.83 12.86
N GLU A 115 6.03 0.10 11.91
CA GLU A 115 6.98 1.23 11.91
C GLU A 115 6.65 2.34 12.93
N LYS A 116 5.40 2.38 13.41
CA LYS A 116 4.94 3.40 14.40
C LYS A 116 4.61 2.81 15.77
N GLY A 117 5.12 1.61 16.05
CA GLY A 117 4.99 0.97 17.37
C GLY A 117 3.62 0.36 17.67
N ALA A 118 2.69 0.27 16.70
CA ALA A 118 1.34 -0.25 16.93
C ALA A 118 1.33 -1.67 17.50
N GLY A 119 2.21 -2.56 17.01
CA GLY A 119 2.34 -3.93 17.52
C GLY A 119 2.84 -3.98 18.97
N LEU A 120 3.80 -3.11 19.36
CA LEU A 120 4.27 -3.02 20.76
C LEU A 120 3.19 -2.49 21.69
N ILE A 121 2.41 -1.50 21.22
CA ILE A 121 1.27 -0.96 21.96
C ILE A 121 0.23 -2.05 22.18
N ALA A 122 -0.20 -2.74 21.12
CA ALA A 122 -1.19 -3.80 21.18
C ALA A 122 -0.79 -4.92 22.16
N HIS A 123 0.47 -5.38 22.08
CA HIS A 123 1.02 -6.35 23.03
C HIS A 123 0.88 -5.95 24.50
N ARG A 124 1.06 -4.65 24.82
CA ARG A 124 1.01 -4.12 26.20
C ARG A 124 -0.41 -3.90 26.72
N LEU A 125 -1.44 -3.96 25.86
CA LEU A 125 -2.83 -3.69 26.28
C LEU A 125 -3.50 -4.87 26.97
N GLY A 126 -2.99 -6.11 26.74
CA GLY A 126 -3.54 -7.31 27.40
C GLY A 126 -4.85 -7.85 26.82
N HIS A 127 -5.23 -7.41 25.61
CA HIS A 127 -6.34 -7.97 24.84
C HIS A 127 -5.84 -9.00 23.82
N PRO A 128 -6.70 -9.91 23.30
CA PRO A 128 -6.40 -10.61 22.05
C PRO A 128 -6.03 -9.62 20.95
N TRP A 129 -5.01 -9.93 20.16
CA TRP A 129 -4.55 -8.99 19.13
C TRP A 129 -3.88 -9.68 17.95
N LEU A 130 -3.87 -8.97 16.83
CA LEU A 130 -3.07 -9.30 15.66
C LEU A 130 -2.40 -8.04 15.10
N MET A 131 -1.41 -8.24 14.23
CA MET A 131 -0.73 -7.15 13.56
C MET A 131 -0.74 -7.35 12.05
N THR A 132 -1.05 -6.28 11.28
CA THR A 132 -0.82 -6.26 9.83
C THR A 132 0.55 -5.67 9.53
N VAL A 133 1.35 -6.41 8.77
CA VAL A 133 2.65 -5.98 8.25
C VAL A 133 2.50 -5.58 6.79
N GLN A 134 2.74 -4.31 6.50
CA GLN A 134 2.57 -3.70 5.16
C GLN A 134 3.90 -3.60 4.39
N GLY A 135 5.01 -3.61 5.10
CA GLY A 135 6.36 -3.60 4.57
C GLY A 135 7.25 -4.50 5.41
N LEU A 136 8.28 -5.07 4.82
CA LEU A 136 9.24 -5.94 5.49
C LEU A 136 10.61 -5.27 5.54
N PHE A 137 10.88 -4.45 6.55
CA PHE A 137 12.17 -3.77 6.71
C PHE A 137 13.32 -4.76 6.88
N GLY A 138 13.05 -5.89 7.54
CA GLY A 138 14.00 -7.01 7.65
C GLY A 138 14.40 -7.60 6.31
N TRP A 139 13.52 -7.55 5.30
CA TRP A 139 13.84 -7.93 3.94
C TRP A 139 14.41 -6.76 3.13
N TYR A 140 13.86 -5.55 3.25
CA TYR A 140 14.34 -4.38 2.51
C TYR A 140 15.82 -4.11 2.74
N LYS A 141 16.35 -4.32 3.96
CA LYS A 141 17.78 -4.16 4.27
C LYS A 141 18.70 -5.12 3.52
N GLN A 142 18.16 -6.24 3.02
CA GLN A 142 18.90 -7.21 2.20
C GLN A 142 18.96 -6.78 0.73
N GLN A 143 18.04 -5.91 0.30
CA GLN A 143 17.87 -5.50 -1.10
C GLN A 143 18.44 -4.11 -1.38
N VAL A 144 18.35 -3.19 -0.40
CA VAL A 144 18.74 -1.78 -0.57
C VAL A 144 19.31 -1.22 0.73
N PRO A 145 20.19 -0.20 0.65
CA PRO A 145 20.66 0.53 1.82
C PRO A 145 19.49 1.19 2.56
N LEU A 146 19.38 0.97 3.86
CA LEU A 146 18.38 1.61 4.71
C LEU A 146 18.92 2.92 5.30
N ASN A 147 18.09 3.98 5.30
CA ASN A 147 18.36 5.20 6.03
C ASN A 147 18.23 5.00 7.57
N LYS A 148 18.52 6.04 8.36
CA LYS A 148 18.47 5.95 9.84
C LYS A 148 17.07 5.61 10.37
N TYR A 149 16.02 6.17 9.75
CA TYR A 149 14.64 5.93 10.13
C TYR A 149 14.22 4.48 9.82
N ASP A 150 14.54 3.99 8.62
CA ASP A 150 14.22 2.62 8.22
C ASP A 150 14.95 1.57 9.07
N ARG A 151 16.19 1.84 9.48
CA ARG A 151 16.93 0.97 10.44
C ARG A 151 16.27 0.93 11.81
N PHE A 152 15.73 2.05 12.27
CA PHE A 152 14.96 2.07 13.51
C PHE A 152 13.64 1.31 13.35
N SER A 153 12.93 1.51 12.25
CA SER A 153 11.69 0.79 11.92
C SER A 153 11.90 -0.72 11.82
N GLU A 154 13.05 -1.17 11.29
CA GLU A 154 13.41 -2.61 11.25
C GLU A 154 13.55 -3.20 12.67
N ARG A 155 14.16 -2.47 13.60
CA ARG A 155 14.27 -2.93 15.01
C ARG A 155 12.90 -3.03 15.69
N LEU A 156 12.01 -2.06 15.42
CA LEU A 156 10.64 -2.09 15.92
C LEU A 156 9.86 -3.26 15.33
N GLU A 157 9.98 -3.47 14.01
CA GLU A 157 9.39 -4.61 13.29
C GLU A 157 9.79 -5.92 13.95
N ARG A 158 11.09 -6.18 14.06
CA ARG A 158 11.61 -7.41 14.67
C ARG A 158 11.07 -7.62 16.08
N THR A 159 11.06 -6.55 16.91
CA THR A 159 10.57 -6.65 18.29
C THR A 159 9.07 -6.94 18.34
N ALA A 160 8.28 -6.36 17.46
CA ALA A 160 6.84 -6.59 17.38
C ALA A 160 6.51 -8.01 16.85
N LEU A 161 7.22 -8.47 15.82
CA LEU A 161 7.06 -9.81 15.26
C LEU A 161 7.35 -10.94 16.27
N LEU A 162 8.36 -10.75 17.13
CA LEU A 162 8.68 -11.72 18.20
C LEU A 162 7.60 -11.81 19.28
N LYS A 163 6.69 -10.84 19.35
CA LYS A 163 5.62 -10.75 20.35
C LYS A 163 4.23 -11.02 19.79
N ALA A 164 4.08 -10.94 18.46
CA ALA A 164 2.78 -11.07 17.82
C ALA A 164 2.27 -12.50 17.87
N PRO A 165 1.03 -12.74 18.35
CA PRO A 165 0.42 -14.07 18.31
C PRO A 165 -0.01 -14.45 16.89
N LEU A 166 -0.41 -13.45 16.08
CA LEU A 166 -0.85 -13.59 14.71
C LEU A 166 -0.43 -12.35 13.90
N VAL A 167 0.07 -12.58 12.71
CA VAL A 167 0.37 -11.53 11.74
C VAL A 167 -0.41 -11.75 10.45
N THR A 168 -1.00 -10.67 9.93
CA THR A 168 -1.49 -10.64 8.55
C THR A 168 -0.48 -9.93 7.65
N THR A 169 -0.32 -10.41 6.43
CA THR A 169 0.52 -9.78 5.41
C THR A 169 -0.06 -10.00 4.02
N GLU A 170 0.38 -9.20 3.05
CA GLU A 170 -0.27 -9.08 1.75
C GLU A 170 0.02 -10.28 0.83
N SER A 171 1.29 -10.59 0.56
CA SER A 171 1.70 -11.48 -0.52
C SER A 171 2.15 -12.87 -0.05
N LYS A 172 2.12 -13.85 -0.95
CA LYS A 172 2.71 -15.17 -0.71
C LYS A 172 4.18 -15.07 -0.35
N PHE A 173 4.92 -14.22 -1.06
CA PHE A 173 6.32 -13.92 -0.75
C PHE A 173 6.50 -13.49 0.72
N ALA A 174 5.68 -12.55 1.21
CA ALA A 174 5.79 -12.08 2.58
C ALA A 174 5.44 -13.16 3.61
N VAL A 175 4.46 -14.01 3.30
CA VAL A 175 4.12 -15.18 4.13
C VAL A 175 5.32 -16.13 4.24
N GLU A 176 5.95 -16.48 3.12
CA GLU A 176 7.11 -17.37 3.08
C GLU A 176 8.31 -16.77 3.81
N PHE A 177 8.59 -15.48 3.58
CA PHE A 177 9.65 -14.76 4.27
C PHE A 177 9.44 -14.79 5.79
N LEU A 178 8.25 -14.45 6.27
CA LEU A 178 7.94 -14.42 7.70
C LEU A 178 8.01 -15.82 8.32
N ARG A 179 7.47 -16.84 7.69
CA ARG A 179 7.56 -18.23 8.17
C ARG A 179 9.00 -18.73 8.27
N LYS A 180 9.85 -18.37 7.29
CA LYS A 180 11.26 -18.73 7.27
C LYS A 180 12.06 -18.06 8.40
N HIS A 181 11.81 -16.77 8.68
CA HIS A 181 12.62 -15.99 9.62
C HIS A 181 12.02 -15.95 11.05
N TYR A 182 10.73 -16.26 11.17
CA TYR A 182 9.96 -16.27 12.43
C TYR A 182 9.07 -17.52 12.49
N PRO A 183 9.65 -18.73 12.61
CA PRO A 183 8.92 -19.99 12.50
C PRO A 183 7.84 -20.18 13.58
N GLN A 184 7.97 -19.50 14.73
CA GLN A 184 6.97 -19.50 15.81
C GLN A 184 5.74 -18.63 15.50
N LEU A 185 5.83 -17.79 14.46
CA LEU A 185 4.78 -16.83 14.14
C LEU A 185 3.66 -17.47 13.34
N THR A 186 2.42 -17.24 13.73
CA THR A 186 1.29 -17.57 12.86
C THR A 186 1.08 -16.46 11.85
N VAL A 187 1.18 -16.81 10.59
CA VAL A 187 1.04 -15.86 9.47
C VAL A 187 -0.18 -16.21 8.65
N HIS A 188 -1.08 -15.23 8.46
CA HIS A 188 -2.26 -15.30 7.63
C HIS A 188 -2.12 -14.35 6.44
N GLN A 189 -2.35 -14.83 5.22
CA GLN A 189 -2.32 -13.97 4.04
C GLN A 189 -3.63 -13.20 3.92
N ALA A 190 -3.53 -11.87 3.82
CA ALA A 190 -4.64 -10.98 3.55
C ALA A 190 -4.18 -9.88 2.58
N GLU A 191 -4.30 -10.15 1.29
CA GLU A 191 -3.90 -9.20 0.23
C GLU A 191 -4.76 -7.94 0.29
N HIS A 192 -4.12 -6.77 0.16
CA HIS A 192 -4.80 -5.49 0.15
C HIS A 192 -5.45 -5.23 -1.22
N ALA A 193 -6.72 -4.96 -1.21
CA ALA A 193 -7.47 -4.62 -2.42
C ALA A 193 -7.32 -3.14 -2.80
N PRO A 194 -7.23 -2.81 -4.09
CA PRO A 194 -7.38 -1.45 -4.58
C PRO A 194 -8.82 -0.94 -4.44
N ASN A 195 -9.00 0.38 -4.52
CA ASN A 195 -10.32 1.00 -4.46
C ASN A 195 -11.20 0.52 -5.62
N ARG A 196 -12.51 0.38 -5.37
CA ARG A 196 -13.49 -0.07 -6.39
C ARG A 196 -13.45 0.76 -7.67
N VAL A 197 -13.14 2.05 -7.59
CA VAL A 197 -13.05 2.94 -8.76
C VAL A 197 -12.07 2.43 -9.83
N PHE A 198 -11.04 1.67 -9.44
CA PHE A 198 -10.09 1.11 -10.40
C PHE A 198 -10.62 -0.09 -11.19
N PHE A 199 -11.62 -0.79 -10.67
CA PHE A 199 -12.31 -1.88 -11.38
C PHE A 199 -13.29 -1.38 -12.45
N GLU A 200 -13.68 -0.10 -12.35
CA GLU A 200 -14.66 0.56 -13.21
C GLU A 200 -14.02 1.35 -14.36
N VAL A 201 -12.68 1.36 -14.43
CA VAL A 201 -11.95 2.09 -15.46
C VAL A 201 -12.31 1.58 -16.85
N SER A 202 -12.83 2.47 -17.68
CA SER A 202 -13.05 2.22 -19.12
C SER A 202 -11.78 2.56 -19.89
N ARG A 203 -11.11 1.56 -20.43
CA ARG A 203 -9.84 1.71 -21.14
C ARG A 203 -9.98 2.29 -22.52
N GLN A 204 -9.20 3.33 -22.82
CA GLN A 204 -9.06 3.96 -24.16
C GLN A 204 -7.56 4.21 -24.41
N PRO A 205 -6.75 3.16 -24.65
CA PRO A 205 -5.31 3.28 -24.69
C PRO A 205 -4.82 4.15 -25.83
N GLU A 206 -3.90 5.07 -25.53
CA GLU A 206 -3.14 5.82 -26.50
C GLU A 206 -1.84 5.07 -26.83
N THR A 207 -1.70 4.69 -28.09
CA THR A 207 -0.59 3.86 -28.56
C THR A 207 0.38 4.60 -29.49
N LYS A 208 0.05 5.80 -29.91
CA LYS A 208 0.87 6.64 -30.80
C LYS A 208 0.77 8.13 -30.40
N PRO A 209 1.77 8.68 -29.70
CA PRO A 209 2.95 8.00 -29.15
C PRO A 209 2.57 7.03 -28.03
N VAL A 210 3.43 6.03 -27.75
CA VAL A 210 3.24 5.10 -26.64
C VAL A 210 3.12 5.87 -25.34
N HIS A 211 2.10 5.60 -24.54
CA HIS A 211 1.88 6.28 -23.27
C HIS A 211 2.27 5.38 -22.09
N PHE A 212 3.39 5.69 -21.45
CA PHE A 212 3.81 5.05 -20.22
C PHE A 212 3.19 5.71 -19.00
N LEU A 213 2.85 4.91 -17.99
CA LEU A 213 2.41 5.36 -16.67
C LEU A 213 3.38 4.87 -15.59
N CYS A 214 3.80 5.76 -14.71
CA CYS A 214 4.69 5.47 -13.59
C CYS A 214 4.04 5.95 -12.27
N PRO A 215 3.11 5.18 -11.68
CA PRO A 215 2.46 5.57 -10.44
C PRO A 215 3.27 5.10 -9.23
N GLY A 216 3.25 5.90 -8.16
CA GLY A 216 3.89 5.60 -6.89
C GLY A 216 5.03 6.52 -6.53
N THR A 217 5.66 6.28 -5.37
CA THR A 217 6.77 7.10 -4.88
C THR A 217 8.02 6.91 -5.72
N LEU A 218 8.79 7.99 -5.91
CA LEU A 218 10.11 7.94 -6.52
C LEU A 218 11.17 7.65 -5.44
N GLY A 219 12.26 6.99 -5.83
CA GLY A 219 13.39 6.67 -4.97
C GLY A 219 14.21 5.48 -5.47
N TYR A 220 15.40 5.28 -4.90
CA TYR A 220 16.31 4.18 -5.28
C TYR A 220 15.66 2.81 -5.13
N ARG A 221 14.95 2.57 -4.02
CA ARG A 221 14.20 1.32 -3.79
C ARG A 221 13.15 1.06 -4.88
N LYS A 222 12.54 2.10 -5.41
CA LYS A 222 11.53 2.02 -6.48
C LYS A 222 12.15 1.98 -7.89
N GLY A 223 13.48 2.06 -8.01
CA GLY A 223 14.19 1.95 -9.29
C GLY A 223 14.05 3.19 -10.18
N THR A 224 13.88 4.38 -9.60
CA THR A 224 13.72 5.62 -10.36
C THR A 224 14.92 5.89 -11.28
N ASP A 225 16.12 5.59 -10.83
CA ASP A 225 17.37 5.66 -11.61
C ASP A 225 17.34 4.75 -12.84
N LEU A 226 16.85 3.51 -12.67
CA LEU A 226 16.65 2.56 -13.77
C LEU A 226 15.61 3.07 -14.77
N LEU A 227 14.51 3.67 -14.25
CA LEU A 227 13.44 4.21 -15.06
C LEU A 227 13.95 5.36 -15.94
N PHE A 228 14.63 6.35 -15.37
CA PHE A 228 15.14 7.50 -16.14
C PHE A 228 16.21 7.09 -17.12
N THR A 229 17.11 6.18 -16.75
CA THR A 229 18.08 5.57 -17.66
C THR A 229 17.38 4.87 -18.85
N ALA A 230 16.29 4.13 -18.58
CA ALA A 230 15.55 3.45 -19.64
C ALA A 230 14.87 4.46 -20.58
N LEU A 231 14.22 5.51 -20.05
CA LEU A 231 13.58 6.55 -20.86
C LEU A 231 14.59 7.25 -21.79
N ASN A 232 15.80 7.57 -21.30
CA ASN A 232 16.86 8.10 -22.13
C ASN A 232 17.25 7.16 -23.27
N LYS A 233 17.45 5.87 -22.99
CA LYS A 233 17.88 4.86 -23.98
C LYS A 233 16.78 4.49 -24.99
N LEU A 234 15.52 4.68 -24.65
CA LEU A 234 14.38 4.44 -25.53
C LEU A 234 14.10 5.63 -26.45
N SER A 235 14.36 6.85 -25.98
CA SER A 235 14.02 8.11 -26.65
C SER A 235 14.41 8.22 -28.12
N PRO A 236 15.61 7.78 -28.56
CA PRO A 236 16.00 7.91 -29.96
C PRO A 236 15.17 7.06 -30.93
N ALA A 237 14.66 5.92 -30.48
CA ALA A 237 14.04 4.91 -31.35
C ALA A 237 12.52 4.75 -31.13
N LEU A 238 11.99 5.27 -30.05
CA LEU A 238 10.60 5.08 -29.65
C LEU A 238 9.94 6.42 -29.29
N PRO A 239 8.94 6.88 -30.07
CA PRO A 239 8.09 7.99 -29.67
C PRO A 239 7.24 7.59 -28.47
N PHE A 240 7.41 8.27 -27.32
CA PHE A 240 6.61 8.03 -26.11
C PHE A 240 6.28 9.33 -25.39
N ARG A 241 5.27 9.25 -24.51
CA ARG A 241 5.05 10.17 -23.40
C ARG A 241 4.97 9.34 -22.11
N CYS A 242 5.28 9.97 -20.97
CA CYS A 242 5.29 9.29 -19.68
C CYS A 242 4.60 10.16 -18.61
N THR A 243 3.57 9.62 -17.99
CA THR A 243 2.87 10.28 -16.87
C THR A 243 3.31 9.67 -15.55
N PHE A 244 3.79 10.53 -14.65
CA PHE A 244 4.10 10.18 -13.27
C PHE A 244 2.96 10.61 -12.36
N VAL A 245 2.44 9.67 -11.55
CA VAL A 245 1.50 9.97 -10.46
C VAL A 245 2.25 9.73 -9.16
N THR A 246 2.79 10.81 -8.57
CA THR A 246 3.81 10.68 -7.52
C THR A 246 3.89 11.91 -6.63
N ASN A 247 4.54 11.76 -5.46
CA ASN A 247 4.77 12.86 -4.51
C ASN A 247 6.23 12.83 -4.03
N PRO A 248 7.22 13.14 -4.89
CA PRO A 248 8.62 13.18 -4.51
C PRO A 248 8.96 14.44 -3.71
N SER A 249 10.11 14.45 -3.04
CA SER A 249 10.72 15.73 -2.65
C SER A 249 11.17 16.50 -3.91
N ALA A 250 11.03 17.83 -3.87
CA ALA A 250 11.43 18.66 -5.01
C ALA A 250 12.92 18.46 -5.36
N ALA A 251 13.80 18.41 -4.36
CA ALA A 251 15.23 18.20 -4.55
C ALA A 251 15.53 16.89 -5.30
N TYR A 252 14.91 15.77 -4.88
CA TYR A 252 15.10 14.48 -5.53
C TYR A 252 14.59 14.47 -6.99
N LEU A 253 13.46 15.12 -7.23
CA LEU A 253 12.91 15.24 -8.57
C LEU A 253 13.81 16.02 -9.51
N GLU A 254 14.37 17.14 -9.06
CA GLU A 254 15.31 17.95 -9.86
C GLU A 254 16.64 17.21 -10.10
N GLU A 255 17.16 16.50 -9.08
CA GLU A 255 18.33 15.61 -9.26
C GLU A 255 18.07 14.57 -10.36
N MET A 256 16.91 13.91 -10.33
CA MET A 256 16.58 12.91 -11.35
C MET A 256 16.34 13.51 -12.72
N LYS A 257 15.66 14.66 -12.82
CA LYS A 257 15.48 15.37 -14.09
C LYS A 257 16.79 15.78 -14.73
N ALA A 258 17.79 16.16 -13.93
CA ALA A 258 19.13 16.52 -14.43
C ALA A 258 19.83 15.36 -15.13
N THR A 259 19.40 14.12 -14.91
CA THR A 259 19.95 12.94 -15.63
C THR A 259 19.30 12.68 -16.98
N LEU A 260 18.26 13.43 -17.35
CA LEU A 260 17.54 13.24 -18.61
C LEU A 260 18.26 13.87 -19.78
N SER A 261 18.26 13.16 -20.92
CA SER A 261 18.73 13.69 -22.19
C SER A 261 17.82 14.81 -22.70
N PRO A 262 18.33 15.76 -23.48
CA PRO A 262 17.54 16.80 -24.13
C PRO A 262 16.32 16.23 -24.85
N GLY A 263 15.14 16.86 -24.70
CA GLY A 263 13.88 16.44 -25.32
C GLY A 263 13.19 15.24 -24.65
N VAL A 264 13.82 14.54 -23.70
CA VAL A 264 13.13 13.51 -22.90
C VAL A 264 12.29 14.17 -21.82
N ALA A 265 12.79 15.21 -21.16
CA ALA A 265 12.07 15.94 -20.12
C ALA A 265 10.69 16.46 -20.61
N ASP A 266 10.61 16.93 -21.86
CA ASP A 266 9.39 17.45 -22.50
C ASP A 266 8.30 16.37 -22.69
N ARG A 267 8.69 15.11 -22.65
CA ARG A 267 7.77 13.95 -22.78
C ARG A 267 7.20 13.48 -21.44
N LEU A 268 7.64 14.10 -20.32
CA LEU A 268 7.24 13.72 -18.98
C LEU A 268 6.17 14.67 -18.43
N SER A 269 5.14 14.13 -17.83
CA SER A 269 4.14 14.87 -17.06
C SER A 269 4.05 14.34 -15.64
N PHE A 270 3.82 15.23 -14.68
CA PHE A 270 3.77 14.88 -13.25
C PHE A 270 2.43 15.30 -12.66
N LYS A 271 1.80 14.38 -11.96
CA LYS A 271 0.55 14.61 -11.19
C LYS A 271 0.84 14.38 -9.72
N TYR A 272 0.52 15.39 -8.90
CA TYR A 272 0.83 15.40 -7.48
C TYR A 272 -0.44 15.42 -6.63
N HIS A 273 -0.47 14.64 -5.55
CA HIS A 273 -1.53 14.67 -4.54
C HIS A 273 -2.94 14.53 -5.10
N ILE A 274 -3.12 13.76 -6.16
CA ILE A 274 -4.43 13.53 -6.76
C ILE A 274 -5.18 12.41 -6.03
N PRO A 275 -6.52 12.53 -5.89
CA PRO A 275 -7.35 11.52 -5.23
C PRO A 275 -7.50 10.25 -6.07
N PRO A 276 -7.94 9.12 -5.48
CA PRO A 276 -8.10 7.85 -6.20
C PRO A 276 -8.96 7.92 -7.47
N THR A 277 -9.98 8.77 -7.51
CA THR A 277 -10.82 9.00 -8.69
C THR A 277 -10.04 9.63 -9.85
N GLU A 278 -9.17 10.58 -9.55
CA GLU A 278 -8.30 11.18 -10.57
C GLU A 278 -7.17 10.23 -10.98
N VAL A 279 -6.65 9.41 -10.04
CA VAL A 279 -5.71 8.32 -10.40
C VAL A 279 -6.38 7.35 -11.36
N ALA A 280 -7.62 6.94 -11.12
CA ALA A 280 -8.39 6.08 -12.01
C ALA A 280 -8.58 6.70 -13.40
N ALA A 281 -8.82 8.01 -13.48
CA ALA A 281 -8.86 8.72 -14.75
C ALA A 281 -7.53 8.66 -15.51
N GLN A 282 -6.37 8.70 -14.80
CA GLN A 282 -5.06 8.53 -15.43
C GLN A 282 -4.83 7.11 -15.98
N LEU A 283 -5.61 6.11 -15.54
CA LEU A 283 -5.48 4.73 -16.03
C LEU A 283 -6.24 4.47 -17.34
N GLN A 284 -7.04 5.41 -17.82
CA GLN A 284 -7.82 5.23 -19.06
C GLN A 284 -6.90 5.14 -20.29
N SER A 285 -5.94 6.03 -20.42
CA SER A 285 -5.16 6.22 -21.65
C SER A 285 -3.77 5.55 -21.71
N PRO A 286 -3.08 5.15 -20.62
CA PRO A 286 -1.76 4.56 -20.74
C PRO A 286 -1.75 3.28 -21.59
N THR A 287 -0.71 3.12 -22.40
CA THR A 287 -0.46 1.87 -23.10
C THR A 287 0.00 0.80 -22.09
N MET A 288 0.90 1.16 -21.19
CA MET A 288 1.41 0.27 -20.14
C MET A 288 1.98 1.02 -18.94
N MET A 289 2.03 0.33 -17.80
CA MET A 289 2.69 0.78 -16.57
C MET A 289 4.15 0.32 -16.55
N LEU A 290 5.06 1.16 -16.03
CA LEU A 290 6.46 0.83 -15.77
C LEU A 290 6.76 0.82 -14.27
N LEU A 291 7.29 -0.31 -13.74
CA LEU A 291 7.57 -0.49 -12.32
C LEU A 291 8.90 -1.23 -12.06
N PRO A 292 10.06 -0.59 -12.19
CA PRO A 292 11.37 -1.21 -11.98
C PRO A 292 11.81 -1.27 -10.51
N THR A 293 10.86 -1.56 -9.61
CA THR A 293 11.14 -1.59 -8.16
C THR A 293 12.16 -2.66 -7.78
N ARG A 294 13.13 -2.34 -6.92
CA ARG A 294 14.11 -3.29 -6.39
C ARG A 294 13.57 -4.11 -5.22
N ALA A 295 12.65 -3.51 -4.47
CA ALA A 295 12.03 -4.15 -3.31
C ALA A 295 10.65 -3.57 -3.03
N ASP A 296 9.63 -4.41 -3.03
CA ASP A 296 8.26 -4.08 -2.66
C ASP A 296 7.50 -5.34 -2.25
N VAL A 297 6.82 -5.32 -1.12
CA VAL A 297 6.08 -6.50 -0.63
C VAL A 297 4.87 -6.78 -1.52
N SER A 298 4.08 -5.75 -1.84
CA SER A 298 2.95 -5.83 -2.76
C SER A 298 2.50 -4.40 -3.14
N PRO A 299 3.03 -3.81 -4.25
CA PRO A 299 2.79 -2.41 -4.58
C PRO A 299 1.34 -2.15 -5.01
N ASN A 300 0.62 -1.30 -4.27
CA ASN A 300 -0.77 -0.93 -4.58
C ASN A 300 -0.92 -0.35 -5.98
N ALA A 301 0.03 0.48 -6.42
CA ALA A 301 0.02 1.06 -7.75
C ALA A 301 -0.03 0.00 -8.88
N ALA A 302 0.66 -1.14 -8.71
CA ALA A 302 0.58 -2.24 -9.66
C ALA A 302 -0.80 -2.94 -9.61
N LYS A 303 -1.36 -3.14 -8.41
CA LYS A 303 -2.70 -3.73 -8.27
C LYS A 303 -3.78 -2.85 -8.91
N GLU A 304 -3.69 -1.53 -8.72
CA GLU A 304 -4.58 -0.54 -9.35
C GLU A 304 -4.53 -0.64 -10.88
N CYS A 305 -3.33 -0.71 -11.46
CA CYS A 305 -3.15 -0.90 -12.90
C CYS A 305 -3.67 -2.26 -13.39
N VAL A 306 -3.37 -3.34 -12.66
CA VAL A 306 -3.80 -4.69 -13.01
C VAL A 306 -5.31 -4.82 -13.06
N VAL A 307 -6.04 -4.34 -12.02
CA VAL A 307 -7.51 -4.42 -12.01
C VAL A 307 -8.17 -3.50 -13.02
N ALA A 308 -7.49 -2.41 -13.40
CA ALA A 308 -7.93 -1.54 -14.49
C ALA A 308 -7.67 -2.12 -15.89
N GLY A 309 -6.90 -3.21 -15.99
CA GLY A 309 -6.54 -3.82 -17.28
C GLY A 309 -5.42 -3.08 -18.02
N VAL A 310 -4.53 -2.38 -17.28
CA VAL A 310 -3.30 -1.79 -17.83
C VAL A 310 -2.20 -2.84 -17.80
N PRO A 311 -1.53 -3.14 -18.94
CA PRO A 311 -0.36 -4.02 -18.96
C PRO A 311 0.76 -3.50 -18.03
N VAL A 312 1.41 -4.39 -17.27
CA VAL A 312 2.41 -4.02 -16.27
C VAL A 312 3.78 -4.55 -16.65
N ILE A 313 4.77 -3.67 -16.91
CA ILE A 313 6.17 -4.04 -17.06
C ILE A 313 6.85 -3.85 -15.70
N ALA A 314 7.11 -4.94 -14.99
CA ALA A 314 7.55 -4.88 -13.61
C ALA A 314 8.72 -5.80 -13.28
N ALA A 315 9.51 -5.44 -12.28
CA ALA A 315 10.47 -6.35 -11.71
C ALA A 315 9.78 -7.54 -11.02
N LYS A 316 10.31 -8.74 -11.21
CA LYS A 316 9.81 -9.99 -10.58
C LYS A 316 10.25 -10.04 -9.11
N VAL A 317 9.57 -9.27 -8.26
CA VAL A 317 9.95 -9.09 -6.86
C VAL A 317 8.73 -9.02 -5.93
N GLY A 318 8.89 -9.52 -4.72
CA GLY A 318 7.82 -9.51 -3.70
C GLY A 318 6.55 -10.19 -4.17
N GLY A 319 5.41 -9.55 -3.95
CA GLY A 319 4.09 -10.05 -4.30
C GLY A 319 3.65 -9.74 -5.75
N ILE A 320 4.46 -9.04 -6.55
CA ILE A 320 4.08 -8.71 -7.93
C ILE A 320 3.68 -9.96 -8.73
N PRO A 321 4.40 -11.11 -8.64
CA PRO A 321 4.02 -12.34 -9.34
C PRO A 321 2.69 -12.98 -8.86
N ASP A 322 2.12 -12.54 -7.76
CA ASP A 322 0.85 -13.07 -7.28
C ASP A 322 -0.34 -12.62 -8.15
N TYR A 323 -0.20 -11.49 -8.85
CA TYR A 323 -1.26 -10.88 -9.68
C TYR A 323 -0.78 -10.41 -11.06
N VAL A 324 0.53 -10.43 -11.34
CA VAL A 324 1.08 -10.22 -12.69
C VAL A 324 1.55 -11.55 -13.25
N ALA A 325 0.82 -12.05 -14.24
CA ALA A 325 1.16 -13.26 -14.99
C ALA A 325 1.96 -12.88 -16.24
N ASP A 326 3.21 -13.34 -16.30
CA ASP A 326 4.15 -13.03 -17.37
C ASP A 326 3.60 -13.42 -18.77
N GLY A 327 3.68 -12.50 -19.74
CA GLY A 327 3.15 -12.66 -21.09
C GLY A 327 1.61 -12.56 -21.21
N LYS A 328 0.85 -12.39 -20.10
CA LYS A 328 -0.63 -12.35 -20.12
C LYS A 328 -1.22 -10.99 -19.73
N ASN A 329 -0.81 -10.43 -18.59
CA ASN A 329 -1.20 -9.09 -18.19
C ASN A 329 -0.01 -8.18 -17.88
N GLY A 330 1.22 -8.64 -18.20
CA GLY A 330 2.44 -7.88 -18.05
C GLY A 330 3.67 -8.67 -18.45
N ILE A 331 4.84 -8.05 -18.31
CA ILE A 331 6.16 -8.70 -18.49
C ILE A 331 6.94 -8.52 -17.20
N LEU A 332 7.48 -9.64 -16.71
CA LEU A 332 8.30 -9.69 -15.50
C LEU A 332 9.79 -9.81 -15.86
N PHE A 333 10.61 -8.94 -15.29
CA PHE A 333 12.07 -8.95 -15.50
C PHE A 333 12.84 -9.04 -14.17
N ALA A 334 14.14 -9.38 -14.26
CA ALA A 334 15.00 -9.51 -13.08
C ALA A 334 15.16 -8.17 -12.33
N PRO A 335 14.91 -8.10 -11.00
CA PRO A 335 15.00 -6.86 -10.25
C PRO A 335 16.42 -6.29 -10.27
N GLY A 336 16.53 -4.96 -10.43
CA GLY A 336 17.82 -4.25 -10.49
C GLY A 336 18.52 -4.31 -11.84
N ASP A 337 18.07 -5.12 -12.79
CA ASP A 337 18.64 -5.23 -14.14
C ASP A 337 18.02 -4.22 -15.10
N GLY A 338 18.74 -3.10 -15.34
CA GLY A 338 18.29 -2.06 -16.26
C GLY A 338 18.29 -2.51 -17.73
N GLY A 339 19.13 -3.47 -18.11
CA GLY A 339 19.15 -4.03 -19.47
C GLY A 339 17.91 -4.89 -19.72
N ALA A 340 17.59 -5.78 -18.79
CA ALA A 340 16.39 -6.60 -18.83
C ALA A 340 15.12 -5.72 -18.80
N PHE A 341 15.12 -4.63 -18.04
CA PHE A 341 13.99 -3.68 -18.01
C PHE A 341 13.75 -3.03 -19.37
N ILE A 342 14.80 -2.52 -20.03
CA ILE A 342 14.70 -1.92 -21.38
C ILE A 342 14.20 -2.96 -22.40
N LYS A 343 14.72 -4.19 -22.32
CA LYS A 343 14.27 -5.29 -23.18
C LYS A 343 12.78 -5.57 -22.95
N ALA A 344 12.32 -5.66 -21.70
CA ALA A 344 10.92 -5.90 -21.35
C ALA A 344 9.99 -4.77 -21.86
N ILE A 345 10.43 -3.50 -21.80
CA ILE A 345 9.66 -2.40 -22.38
C ILE A 345 9.51 -2.56 -23.91
N ARG A 346 10.60 -2.85 -24.63
CA ARG A 346 10.57 -3.07 -26.09
C ARG A 346 9.69 -4.26 -26.47
N GLU A 347 9.78 -5.34 -25.72
CA GLU A 347 8.93 -6.53 -25.88
C GLU A 347 7.46 -6.17 -25.64
N GLY A 348 7.16 -5.43 -24.56
CA GLY A 348 5.79 -4.96 -24.27
C GLY A 348 5.20 -4.08 -25.35
N VAL A 349 5.99 -3.14 -25.92
CA VAL A 349 5.55 -2.28 -27.01
C VAL A 349 5.22 -3.08 -28.27
N ASN A 350 5.97 -4.15 -28.56
CA ASN A 350 5.77 -5.01 -29.74
C ASN A 350 4.79 -6.17 -29.48
N HIS A 351 4.35 -6.37 -28.24
CA HIS A 351 3.44 -7.46 -27.89
C HIS A 351 2.04 -7.23 -28.49
N PRO A 352 1.40 -8.27 -29.05
CA PRO A 352 0.11 -8.15 -29.77
C PRO A 352 -1.02 -7.51 -28.94
N LEU A 353 -1.06 -7.78 -27.64
CA LEU A 353 -2.04 -7.19 -26.71
C LEU A 353 -1.49 -5.92 -26.04
N PHE A 354 -0.29 -5.98 -25.45
CA PHE A 354 0.24 -4.89 -24.62
C PHE A 354 0.56 -3.63 -25.44
N GLY A 355 1.08 -3.79 -26.66
CA GLY A 355 1.30 -2.67 -27.58
C GLY A 355 0.02 -1.92 -27.96
N LYS A 356 -1.14 -2.56 -27.77
CA LYS A 356 -2.47 -1.95 -27.91
C LYS A 356 -3.07 -1.53 -26.57
N GLY A 357 -2.33 -1.64 -25.48
CA GLY A 357 -2.77 -1.31 -24.11
C GLY A 357 -3.78 -2.29 -23.52
N GLY A 358 -3.93 -3.49 -24.09
CA GLY A 358 -4.83 -4.54 -23.63
C GLY A 358 -4.08 -5.67 -22.90
N VAL A 359 -4.83 -6.52 -22.21
CA VAL A 359 -4.35 -7.71 -21.49
C VAL A 359 -5.23 -8.90 -21.79
N ASP A 360 -4.77 -10.11 -21.42
CA ASP A 360 -5.58 -11.31 -21.51
C ASP A 360 -6.82 -11.21 -20.61
N ALA A 361 -8.01 -11.44 -21.18
CA ALA A 361 -9.28 -11.21 -20.49
C ALA A 361 -9.54 -12.17 -19.32
N GLU A 362 -9.09 -13.42 -19.41
CA GLU A 362 -9.24 -14.40 -18.35
C GLU A 362 -8.31 -14.09 -17.18
N THR A 363 -7.07 -13.71 -17.50
CA THR A 363 -6.10 -13.27 -16.50
C THR A 363 -6.58 -12.01 -15.77
N LEU A 364 -7.19 -11.06 -16.49
CA LEU A 364 -7.77 -9.87 -15.86
C LEU A 364 -8.90 -10.25 -14.88
N ARG A 365 -9.79 -11.15 -15.28
CA ARG A 365 -10.88 -11.63 -14.41
C ARG A 365 -10.32 -12.29 -13.14
N THR A 366 -9.35 -13.21 -13.31
CA THR A 366 -8.69 -13.90 -12.18
C THR A 366 -8.00 -12.92 -11.24
N ALA A 367 -7.30 -11.92 -11.78
CA ALA A 367 -6.63 -10.90 -10.97
C ALA A 367 -7.64 -9.99 -10.23
N ARG A 368 -8.76 -9.65 -10.85
CA ARG A 368 -9.86 -8.89 -10.21
C ARG A 368 -10.50 -9.67 -9.07
N ASP A 369 -10.72 -10.96 -9.23
CA ASP A 369 -11.21 -11.83 -8.14
C ASP A 369 -10.20 -11.91 -6.99
N TYR A 370 -8.93 -12.13 -7.32
CA TYR A 370 -7.85 -12.22 -6.33
C TYR A 370 -7.69 -10.92 -5.52
N LEU A 371 -7.79 -9.77 -6.17
CA LEU A 371 -7.64 -8.44 -5.59
C LEU A 371 -8.96 -7.80 -5.15
N SER A 372 -10.06 -8.56 -5.08
CA SER A 372 -11.37 -7.99 -4.77
C SER A 372 -11.47 -7.49 -3.31
N PRO A 373 -12.14 -6.35 -3.08
CA PRO A 373 -12.39 -5.83 -1.73
C PRO A 373 -13.11 -6.83 -0.82
N SER A 374 -14.06 -7.58 -1.35
CA SER A 374 -14.79 -8.62 -0.59
C SER A 374 -13.87 -9.73 -0.11
N ARG A 375 -12.99 -10.25 -0.97
CA ARG A 375 -11.99 -11.26 -0.60
C ARG A 375 -11.02 -10.74 0.46
N MET A 376 -10.57 -9.50 0.33
CA MET A 376 -9.76 -8.85 1.37
C MET A 376 -10.48 -8.85 2.71
N ALA A 377 -11.75 -8.43 2.74
CA ALA A 377 -12.55 -8.38 3.96
C ALA A 377 -12.77 -9.76 4.58
N GLU A 378 -13.04 -10.78 3.77
CA GLU A 378 -13.18 -12.17 4.23
C GLU A 378 -11.89 -12.70 4.86
N ASN A 379 -10.73 -12.44 4.23
CA ASN A 379 -9.43 -12.88 4.74
C ASN A 379 -9.09 -12.20 6.08
N PHE A 380 -9.33 -10.89 6.21
CA PHE A 380 -9.14 -10.20 7.49
C PHE A 380 -10.11 -10.68 8.57
N PHE A 381 -11.37 -10.92 8.22
CA PHE A 381 -12.34 -11.43 9.17
C PHE A 381 -12.02 -12.87 9.62
N ALA A 382 -11.52 -13.72 8.73
CA ALA A 382 -10.99 -15.03 9.08
C ALA A 382 -9.79 -14.93 10.03
N ALA A 383 -8.87 -13.98 9.79
CA ALA A 383 -7.76 -13.72 10.69
C ALA A 383 -8.22 -13.27 12.09
N TYR A 384 -9.30 -12.45 12.20
CA TYR A 384 -9.88 -12.07 13.48
C TYR A 384 -10.39 -13.29 14.25
N ARG A 385 -11.08 -14.21 13.58
CA ARG A 385 -11.56 -15.46 14.21
C ARG A 385 -10.40 -16.34 14.70
N VAL A 386 -9.29 -16.38 13.97
CA VAL A 386 -8.08 -17.11 14.41
C VAL A 386 -7.46 -16.45 15.64
N ALA A 387 -7.38 -15.11 15.66
CA ALA A 387 -6.79 -14.36 16.79
C ALA A 387 -7.59 -14.52 18.09
N LEU A 388 -8.91 -14.66 18.01
CA LEU A 388 -9.79 -14.84 19.18
C LEU A 388 -9.74 -16.24 19.80
N ARG A 389 -9.24 -17.25 19.07
CA ARG A 389 -9.13 -18.64 19.56
C ARG A 389 -7.81 -18.90 20.29
N ARG A 390 -6.95 -17.92 20.38
CA ARG A 390 -5.61 -17.97 21.00
C ARG A 390 -5.56 -17.22 22.31
#